data_d8e70407ed4742f2281a917d81d1c09b
#
_entry.id   d8e70407ed4742f2281a917d81d1c09b
#
_cell.length_a   1.000
_cell.length_b   1.000
_cell.length_c   1.000
_cell.angle_alpha   90.00
_cell.angle_beta   90.00
_cell.angle_gamma   90.00
#
_symmetry.space_group_name_H-M   'P 1'
#
loop_
_entity.id
_entity.type
_entity.pdbx_description
1 polymer ?
#
loop_
_entity_poly.entity_id
_entity_poly.type
_entity_poly.pdbx_seq_one_letter_code
_entity_poly.pdbx_strand_id
1 'polypeptide(L)'
;MSKLNIDQKTVLDLFSSKKSDFLIPDYQRPYAWEEDELAALWDDIVTFAIPHDNAEGFDKDAEYFLGPIVTFRNSEGKLEIIDGQQRLTTLMLLLRAYYSRFENMQDPKSIATRGDIEKCLWKTDEFGSPDKDQLKIDSEVASDGDKKEFLSILETGETTSQNKSRYAQAFNFFAERINKFIDAYPSFTPHLAMRILKNIILLPIEAESQKTALQIFSTLNDRGLPLADADIFKSQMYKYFSDKQQKDVFIDRWKKLETRCTDIFRKSRSNPMDELFTRYMYYERAKQGIRDTTTEGLRDFFEKDSYSLLKDDRIMGDLEALANFWNRVDSQEGFSNRILRRLFVLGYAPNRMWTFLVSVYFLHNRDKEGQLAEVPFYDFLERITGFIWSYAIFRPGVNALRTPVYPAMIEIVNNQEVTFEDYRFNRESLQNQIHAYQFTNGRPITKSMLIWWAFQNPNQQLLDNDLKLDIEHIYAKKRAQFSGDLSDTSLLESLGNKAFLEKRINVRASDYQFAAKRALYRGDSGDGKKREVTKNQELIELANKSDEFTETDIKIREDKIIDSFLDYLASNRLLK
;
A
#
# COMPACT_ATOMS: atom_id res chain seq x y z
N MET A 1 5.63 -2.40 35.76
CA MET A 1 6.43 -1.81 34.67
C MET A 1 7.43 -2.86 34.26
N SER A 2 7.32 -3.38 33.04
CA SER A 2 8.29 -4.32 32.48
C SER A 2 9.65 -3.62 32.39
N LYS A 3 10.70 -4.23 32.94
CA LYS A 3 12.07 -3.74 32.75
C LYS A 3 12.49 -4.05 31.32
N LEU A 4 12.58 -3.02 30.47
CA LEU A 4 13.25 -3.13 29.20
C LEU A 4 14.75 -3.29 29.46
N ASN A 5 15.34 -4.38 28.97
CA ASN A 5 16.78 -4.55 28.99
C ASN A 5 17.33 -3.94 27.69
N ILE A 6 17.82 -2.72 27.81
CA ILE A 6 18.39 -1.95 26.68
C ILE A 6 19.88 -1.79 26.98
N ASP A 7 20.72 -2.41 26.18
CA ASP A 7 22.16 -2.32 26.30
C ASP A 7 22.77 -2.14 24.90
N GLN A 8 23.68 -1.17 24.77
CA GLN A 8 24.40 -0.94 23.53
C GLN A 8 25.41 -2.08 23.32
N LYS A 9 25.46 -2.64 22.10
CA LYS A 9 26.40 -3.71 21.77
C LYS A 9 27.07 -3.46 20.44
N THR A 10 28.35 -3.77 20.38
CA THR A 10 29.07 -3.88 19.13
C THR A 10 28.58 -5.06 18.29
N VAL A 11 28.88 -5.09 17.01
CA VAL A 11 28.57 -6.24 16.15
C VAL A 11 29.17 -7.54 16.75
N LEU A 12 30.43 -7.46 17.21
CA LEU A 12 31.09 -8.58 17.84
C LEU A 12 30.36 -9.03 19.11
N ASP A 13 30.06 -8.12 20.04
CA ASP A 13 29.39 -8.44 21.31
C ASP A 13 27.99 -9.00 21.09
N LEU A 14 27.29 -8.48 20.09
CA LEU A 14 25.96 -8.95 19.77
C LEU A 14 25.95 -10.40 19.31
N PHE A 15 26.81 -10.74 18.32
CA PHE A 15 26.77 -12.06 17.71
C PHE A 15 27.62 -13.10 18.47
N SER A 16 28.78 -12.72 19.07
CA SER A 16 29.65 -13.69 19.74
C SER A 16 29.10 -14.22 21.06
N SER A 17 28.10 -13.58 21.62
CA SER A 17 27.48 -14.06 22.88
C SER A 17 26.93 -15.47 22.73
N LYS A 18 27.19 -16.35 23.73
CA LYS A 18 26.62 -17.70 23.77
C LYS A 18 25.07 -17.71 23.82
N LYS A 19 24.46 -16.59 24.26
CA LYS A 19 23.00 -16.42 24.31
C LYS A 19 22.39 -15.88 23.01
N SER A 20 23.22 -15.52 22.04
CA SER A 20 22.80 -15.00 20.74
C SER A 20 22.53 -16.16 19.79
N ASP A 21 21.29 -16.60 19.75
CA ASP A 21 20.75 -17.58 18.82
C ASP A 21 19.52 -16.92 18.18
N PHE A 22 19.72 -16.31 17.01
CA PHE A 22 18.72 -15.50 16.36
C PHE A 22 17.83 -16.34 15.45
N LEU A 23 16.53 -16.06 15.49
CA LEU A 23 15.54 -16.64 14.60
C LEU A 23 14.79 -15.56 13.86
N ILE A 24 14.83 -15.59 12.54
CA ILE A 24 13.92 -14.83 11.70
C ILE A 24 12.65 -15.67 11.56
N PRO A 25 11.53 -15.26 12.21
CA PRO A 25 10.35 -16.09 12.27
C PRO A 25 9.62 -16.18 10.92
N ASP A 26 8.75 -17.17 10.82
CA ASP A 26 8.01 -17.54 9.60
C ASP A 26 7.06 -16.47 9.09
N TYR A 27 6.57 -15.58 9.94
CA TYR A 27 5.67 -14.48 9.60
C TYR A 27 6.39 -13.23 9.07
N GLN A 28 7.71 -13.15 9.18
CA GLN A 28 8.48 -12.04 8.64
C GLN A 28 8.50 -12.04 7.11
N ARG A 29 8.76 -10.86 6.54
CA ARG A 29 8.94 -10.74 5.08
C ARG A 29 10.29 -11.31 4.66
N PRO A 30 10.43 -11.80 3.42
CA PRO A 30 11.72 -12.18 2.86
C PRO A 30 12.73 -11.03 2.87
N TYR A 31 13.99 -11.36 2.74
CA TYR A 31 15.05 -10.36 2.57
C TYR A 31 14.79 -9.51 1.31
N ALA A 32 14.83 -8.18 1.48
CA ALA A 32 14.32 -7.25 0.48
C ALA A 32 15.32 -6.19 0.01
N TRP A 33 16.50 -6.06 0.67
CA TRP A 33 17.50 -5.06 0.27
C TRP A 33 18.04 -5.33 -1.12
N GLU A 34 18.15 -4.26 -1.90
CA GLU A 34 18.68 -4.24 -3.26
C GLU A 34 20.03 -3.48 -3.27
N GLU A 35 20.60 -3.28 -4.45
CA GLU A 35 21.93 -2.68 -4.58
C GLU A 35 22.04 -1.29 -3.97
N ASP A 36 20.98 -0.48 -4.02
CA ASP A 36 20.98 0.88 -3.48
C ASP A 36 21.13 0.89 -1.95
N GLU A 37 20.41 0.03 -1.23
CA GLU A 37 20.53 -0.07 0.23
C GLU A 37 21.88 -0.67 0.65
N LEU A 38 22.36 -1.65 -0.11
CA LEU A 38 23.67 -2.29 0.13
C LEU A 38 24.81 -1.29 -0.09
N ALA A 39 24.73 -0.48 -1.15
CA ALA A 39 25.71 0.55 -1.46
C ALA A 39 25.71 1.65 -0.39
N ALA A 40 24.54 2.12 0.01
CA ALA A 40 24.42 3.11 1.08
C ALA A 40 25.06 2.62 2.39
N LEU A 41 24.75 1.38 2.81
CA LEU A 41 25.37 0.78 3.99
C LEU A 41 26.90 0.66 3.86
N TRP A 42 27.38 0.19 2.71
CA TRP A 42 28.82 0.04 2.45
C TRP A 42 29.54 1.38 2.52
N ASP A 43 29.02 2.40 1.86
CA ASP A 43 29.62 3.72 1.79
C ASP A 43 29.62 4.41 3.17
N ASP A 44 28.56 4.26 3.95
CA ASP A 44 28.50 4.74 5.34
C ASP A 44 29.56 4.06 6.21
N ILE A 45 29.66 2.71 6.13
CA ILE A 45 30.64 1.94 6.91
C ILE A 45 32.07 2.33 6.52
N VAL A 46 32.38 2.41 5.23
CA VAL A 46 33.73 2.77 4.77
C VAL A 46 34.10 4.18 5.16
N THR A 47 33.19 5.14 4.98
CA THR A 47 33.40 6.55 5.36
C THR A 47 33.66 6.70 6.86
N PHE A 48 32.89 5.96 7.67
CA PHE A 48 33.09 5.95 9.12
C PHE A 48 34.40 5.25 9.52
N ALA A 49 34.68 4.07 8.95
CA ALA A 49 35.77 3.22 9.39
C ALA A 49 37.15 3.75 8.94
N ILE A 50 37.20 4.43 7.79
CA ILE A 50 38.42 4.93 7.17
C ILE A 50 38.26 6.43 6.86
N PRO A 51 38.17 7.29 7.88
CA PRO A 51 37.92 8.72 7.69
C PRO A 51 39.13 9.49 7.12
N HIS A 52 40.32 8.90 7.19
CA HIS A 52 41.59 9.55 6.78
C HIS A 52 42.56 8.54 6.16
N ASP A 53 43.51 9.02 5.37
CA ASP A 53 44.55 8.21 4.72
C ASP A 53 45.60 7.65 5.70
N ASN A 54 45.60 8.08 6.95
CA ASN A 54 46.50 7.62 8.01
C ASN A 54 45.72 7.08 9.21
N ALA A 55 45.91 5.79 9.52
CA ALA A 55 45.24 5.10 10.62
C ALA A 55 45.60 5.69 12.02
N GLU A 56 46.74 6.39 12.19
CA GLU A 56 47.09 7.04 13.45
C GLU A 56 46.16 8.22 13.79
N GLY A 57 45.52 8.80 12.77
CA GLY A 57 44.53 9.88 12.93
C GLY A 57 43.11 9.39 13.23
N PHE A 58 42.88 8.08 13.31
CA PHE A 58 41.54 7.57 13.59
C PHE A 58 41.16 7.77 15.06
N ASP A 59 39.99 8.32 15.30
CA ASP A 59 39.37 8.27 16.63
C ASP A 59 38.98 6.80 16.93
N LYS A 60 39.71 6.19 17.85
CA LYS A 60 39.49 4.76 18.21
C LYS A 60 38.20 4.54 18.97
N ASP A 61 37.68 5.58 19.60
CA ASP A 61 36.48 5.56 20.41
C ASP A 61 35.22 6.00 19.61
N ALA A 62 35.41 6.44 18.35
CA ALA A 62 34.30 6.76 17.47
C ALA A 62 33.45 5.52 17.19
N GLU A 63 32.14 5.67 17.31
CA GLU A 63 31.15 4.63 17.10
C GLU A 63 30.18 5.02 15.98
N TYR A 64 29.75 4.03 15.21
CA TYR A 64 28.70 4.19 14.18
C TYR A 64 27.44 3.47 14.62
N PHE A 65 26.36 4.21 14.82
CA PHE A 65 25.07 3.65 15.24
C PHE A 65 24.27 3.12 14.05
N LEU A 66 24.15 1.80 13.95
CA LEU A 66 23.42 1.14 12.85
C LEU A 66 21.90 1.07 13.10
N GLY A 67 21.48 1.12 14.35
CA GLY A 67 20.06 1.16 14.72
C GLY A 67 19.61 0.12 15.74
N PRO A 68 18.32 0.18 16.15
CA PRO A 68 17.76 -0.76 17.13
C PRO A 68 17.48 -2.12 16.50
N ILE A 69 17.48 -3.16 17.33
CA ILE A 69 17.00 -4.50 17.03
C ILE A 69 16.01 -4.89 18.11
N VAL A 70 14.81 -5.28 17.74
CA VAL A 70 13.78 -5.70 18.70
C VAL A 70 13.61 -7.21 18.62
N THR A 71 13.77 -7.88 19.75
CA THR A 71 13.63 -9.33 19.87
C THR A 71 12.82 -9.71 21.10
N PHE A 72 12.36 -10.93 21.14
CA PHE A 72 11.90 -11.59 22.35
C PHE A 72 12.40 -13.04 22.37
N ARG A 73 12.47 -13.65 23.53
CA ARG A 73 12.90 -15.03 23.65
C ARG A 73 11.70 -15.96 23.54
N ASN A 74 11.72 -16.83 22.52
CA ASN A 74 10.65 -17.80 22.32
C ASN A 74 10.76 -19.01 23.28
N SER A 75 9.82 -19.95 23.20
CA SER A 75 9.78 -21.15 24.06
C SER A 75 10.97 -22.09 23.88
N GLU A 76 11.69 -22.02 22.76
CA GLU A 76 12.90 -22.79 22.48
C GLU A 76 14.18 -22.10 22.98
N GLY A 77 14.04 -20.89 23.53
CA GLY A 77 15.18 -20.09 24.00
C GLY A 77 15.88 -19.29 22.91
N LYS A 78 15.40 -19.31 21.66
CA LYS A 78 15.92 -18.51 20.54
C LYS A 78 15.45 -17.06 20.64
N LEU A 79 16.28 -16.12 20.19
CA LEU A 79 15.94 -14.70 20.04
C LEU A 79 15.18 -14.48 18.72
N GLU A 80 13.88 -14.45 18.82
CA GLU A 80 13.00 -14.21 17.70
C GLU A 80 12.99 -12.72 17.33
N ILE A 81 13.32 -12.41 16.08
CA ILE A 81 13.52 -11.04 15.61
C ILE A 81 12.18 -10.44 15.20
N ILE A 82 11.78 -9.34 15.83
CA ILE A 82 10.61 -8.55 15.48
C ILE A 82 10.99 -7.37 14.58
N ASP A 83 12.11 -6.71 14.86
CA ASP A 83 12.68 -5.67 14.00
C ASP A 83 14.19 -5.80 13.87
N GLY A 84 14.72 -5.34 12.73
CA GLY A 84 16.14 -5.36 12.42
C GLY A 84 16.59 -6.58 11.59
N GLN A 85 15.65 -7.44 11.16
CA GLN A 85 16.00 -8.65 10.37
C GLN A 85 16.82 -8.33 9.12
N GLN A 86 16.45 -7.31 8.33
CA GLN A 86 17.18 -6.93 7.12
C GLN A 86 18.63 -6.54 7.45
N ARG A 87 18.83 -5.75 8.50
CA ARG A 87 20.15 -5.33 8.97
C ARG A 87 20.99 -6.51 9.46
N LEU A 88 20.41 -7.39 10.29
CA LEU A 88 21.12 -8.58 10.79
C LEU A 88 21.49 -9.52 9.64
N THR A 89 20.57 -9.80 8.73
CA THR A 89 20.84 -10.61 7.53
C THR A 89 21.97 -10.02 6.71
N THR A 90 21.94 -8.71 6.45
CA THR A 90 22.99 -8.02 5.68
C THR A 90 24.35 -8.07 6.37
N LEU A 91 24.39 -7.85 7.70
CA LEU A 91 25.63 -7.97 8.47
C LEU A 91 26.19 -9.39 8.42
N MET A 92 25.36 -10.42 8.52
CA MET A 92 25.81 -11.81 8.42
C MET A 92 26.42 -12.12 7.05
N LEU A 93 25.80 -11.65 5.96
CA LEU A 93 26.34 -11.80 4.60
C LEU A 93 27.64 -11.04 4.41
N LEU A 94 27.74 -9.81 4.94
CA LEU A 94 28.98 -9.01 4.92
C LEU A 94 30.10 -9.70 5.69
N LEU A 95 29.83 -10.18 6.90
CA LEU A 95 30.83 -10.90 7.72
C LEU A 95 31.26 -12.20 7.04
N ARG A 96 30.33 -12.92 6.39
CA ARG A 96 30.67 -14.14 5.65
C ARG A 96 31.55 -13.86 4.42
N ALA A 97 31.31 -12.75 3.71
CA ALA A 97 32.15 -12.32 2.60
C ALA A 97 33.57 -11.97 3.09
N TYR A 98 33.70 -11.26 4.23
CA TYR A 98 34.99 -11.03 4.86
C TYR A 98 35.68 -12.31 5.28
N TYR A 99 34.96 -13.22 5.91
CA TYR A 99 35.49 -14.51 6.33
C TYR A 99 36.11 -15.25 5.16
N SER A 100 35.41 -15.38 4.05
CA SER A 100 35.91 -16.04 2.83
C SER A 100 37.23 -15.43 2.33
N ARG A 101 37.39 -14.12 2.46
CA ARG A 101 38.59 -13.42 2.03
C ARG A 101 39.76 -13.60 3.00
N PHE A 102 39.50 -13.66 4.32
CA PHE A 102 40.54 -13.89 5.33
C PHE A 102 40.92 -15.37 5.52
N GLU A 103 40.17 -16.30 4.99
CA GLU A 103 40.31 -17.74 5.25
C GLU A 103 41.73 -18.25 5.00
N ASN A 104 42.38 -17.77 3.95
CA ASN A 104 43.72 -18.20 3.53
C ASN A 104 44.86 -17.25 3.97
N MET A 105 44.52 -16.13 4.67
CA MET A 105 45.53 -15.19 5.16
C MET A 105 46.24 -15.72 6.40
N GLN A 106 47.55 -15.56 6.47
CA GLN A 106 48.40 -16.13 7.53
C GLN A 106 49.03 -15.05 8.44
N ASP A 107 48.82 -13.78 8.17
CA ASP A 107 49.31 -12.73 9.08
C ASP A 107 48.52 -12.69 10.39
N PRO A 108 49.19 -12.30 11.52
CA PRO A 108 48.55 -12.36 12.83
C PRO A 108 47.26 -11.52 12.98
N LYS A 109 47.16 -10.38 12.28
CA LYS A 109 45.96 -9.52 12.35
C LYS A 109 44.78 -10.16 11.63
N SER A 110 45.02 -10.74 10.44
CA SER A 110 43.97 -11.46 9.68
C SER A 110 43.52 -12.73 10.42
N ILE A 111 44.42 -13.47 11.05
CA ILE A 111 44.04 -14.63 11.89
C ILE A 111 43.16 -14.22 13.06
N ALA A 112 43.53 -13.16 13.77
CA ALA A 112 42.72 -12.64 14.90
C ALA A 112 41.34 -12.17 14.43
N THR A 113 41.28 -11.39 13.35
CA THR A 113 40.01 -10.89 12.77
C THR A 113 39.14 -12.04 12.29
N ARG A 114 39.70 -13.03 11.63
CA ARG A 114 39.00 -14.26 11.20
C ARG A 114 38.38 -14.98 12.41
N GLY A 115 39.12 -15.13 13.52
CA GLY A 115 38.62 -15.77 14.73
C GLY A 115 37.48 -14.99 15.40
N ASP A 116 37.50 -13.66 15.31
CA ASP A 116 36.37 -12.84 15.79
C ASP A 116 35.14 -12.98 14.87
N ILE A 117 35.31 -13.02 13.54
CA ILE A 117 34.22 -13.26 12.59
C ILE A 117 33.61 -14.66 12.79
N GLU A 118 34.44 -15.69 13.00
CA GLU A 118 33.97 -17.05 13.25
C GLU A 118 32.98 -17.12 14.42
N LYS A 119 33.29 -16.43 15.53
CA LYS A 119 32.38 -16.34 16.70
C LYS A 119 31.06 -15.62 16.39
N CYS A 120 31.03 -14.77 15.37
CA CYS A 120 29.81 -14.08 14.95
C CYS A 120 28.94 -14.96 14.04
N LEU A 121 29.52 -15.78 13.20
CA LEU A 121 28.80 -16.58 12.21
C LEU A 121 28.30 -17.91 12.79
N TRP A 122 29.14 -18.59 13.59
CA TRP A 122 28.86 -19.93 14.10
C TRP A 122 28.73 -19.97 15.62
N LYS A 123 27.95 -20.92 16.11
CA LYS A 123 27.91 -21.21 17.55
C LYS A 123 29.26 -21.71 18.02
N THR A 124 29.55 -21.55 19.28
CA THR A 124 30.79 -22.03 19.89
C THR A 124 30.50 -23.19 20.85
N ASP A 125 31.39 -24.18 20.84
CA ASP A 125 31.38 -25.28 21.79
C ASP A 125 31.69 -24.82 23.23
N GLU A 126 31.80 -25.76 24.16
CA GLU A 126 32.13 -25.47 25.56
C GLU A 126 33.50 -24.83 25.72
N PHE A 127 34.43 -25.12 24.82
CA PHE A 127 35.81 -24.62 24.80
C PHE A 127 35.97 -23.30 24.05
N GLY A 128 34.89 -22.79 23.42
CA GLY A 128 34.89 -21.55 22.67
C GLY A 128 35.34 -21.72 21.20
N SER A 129 35.46 -22.96 20.70
CA SER A 129 35.75 -23.24 19.32
C SER A 129 34.48 -23.13 18.45
N PRO A 130 34.54 -22.54 17.24
CA PRO A 130 33.39 -22.43 16.35
C PRO A 130 32.92 -23.80 15.85
N ASP A 131 31.62 -24.07 16.00
CA ASP A 131 30.94 -25.21 15.40
C ASP A 131 30.33 -24.79 14.07
N LYS A 132 31.03 -25.11 12.97
CA LYS A 132 30.64 -24.67 11.62
C LYS A 132 29.34 -25.30 11.09
N ASP A 133 28.82 -26.30 11.77
CA ASP A 133 27.54 -26.93 11.46
C ASP A 133 26.36 -26.21 12.13
N GLN A 134 26.62 -25.20 12.97
CA GLN A 134 25.60 -24.46 13.71
C GLN A 134 25.74 -22.96 13.56
N LEU A 135 24.83 -22.35 12.78
CA LEU A 135 24.78 -20.91 12.57
C LEU A 135 24.22 -20.16 13.79
N LYS A 136 24.63 -18.90 13.96
CA LYS A 136 24.09 -17.95 14.95
C LYS A 136 22.73 -17.37 14.57
N ILE A 137 22.32 -17.55 13.34
CA ILE A 137 21.04 -17.09 12.81
C ILE A 137 20.37 -18.20 12.01
N ASP A 138 19.06 -18.32 12.18
CA ASP A 138 18.21 -19.23 11.43
C ASP A 138 17.05 -18.45 10.80
N SER A 139 16.45 -18.95 9.74
CA SER A 139 15.32 -18.33 9.05
C SER A 139 14.22 -19.34 8.78
N GLU A 140 13.05 -19.07 9.33
CA GLU A 140 11.83 -19.84 9.09
C GLU A 140 10.84 -19.12 8.17
N VAL A 141 11.24 -17.98 7.56
CA VAL A 141 10.33 -17.17 6.74
C VAL A 141 9.58 -18.04 5.74
N ALA A 142 8.25 -18.08 5.91
CA ALA A 142 7.40 -19.03 5.20
C ALA A 142 7.27 -18.71 3.70
N SER A 143 7.27 -17.43 3.35
CA SER A 143 7.16 -16.95 1.97
C SER A 143 8.49 -16.86 1.23
N ASP A 144 9.62 -17.18 1.90
CA ASP A 144 10.95 -17.08 1.32
C ASP A 144 11.40 -18.41 0.72
N GLY A 145 11.33 -18.52 -0.61
CA GLY A 145 11.84 -19.68 -1.34
C GLY A 145 13.36 -19.81 -1.32
N ASP A 146 14.07 -18.71 -1.07
CA ASP A 146 15.52 -18.61 -1.17
C ASP A 146 16.23 -18.73 0.19
N LYS A 147 15.47 -18.90 1.29
CA LYS A 147 16.06 -19.01 2.65
C LYS A 147 17.11 -20.12 2.80
N LYS A 148 16.96 -21.23 2.07
CA LYS A 148 17.95 -22.31 2.07
C LYS A 148 19.27 -21.86 1.47
N GLU A 149 19.25 -21.00 0.44
CA GLU A 149 20.44 -20.42 -0.15
C GLU A 149 21.13 -19.46 0.84
N PHE A 150 20.34 -18.66 1.60
CA PHE A 150 20.89 -17.82 2.66
C PHE A 150 21.72 -18.62 3.67
N LEU A 151 21.15 -19.70 4.22
CA LEU A 151 21.84 -20.53 5.19
C LEU A 151 23.06 -21.22 4.56
N SER A 152 22.92 -21.75 3.34
CA SER A 152 24.03 -22.35 2.60
C SER A 152 25.18 -21.37 2.33
N ILE A 153 24.88 -20.10 1.99
CA ILE A 153 25.90 -19.06 1.83
C ILE A 153 26.66 -18.83 3.15
N LEU A 154 25.96 -18.78 4.28
CA LEU A 154 26.61 -18.60 5.58
C LEU A 154 27.49 -19.79 5.96
N GLU A 155 27.06 -21.00 5.65
CA GLU A 155 27.82 -22.24 5.91
C GLU A 155 29.05 -22.34 5.00
N THR A 156 28.85 -22.27 3.68
CA THR A 156 29.86 -22.61 2.69
C THR A 156 30.63 -21.40 2.14
N GLY A 157 30.02 -20.21 2.10
CA GLY A 157 30.55 -19.03 1.39
C GLY A 157 30.44 -19.13 -0.12
N GLU A 158 29.58 -20.00 -0.61
CA GLU A 158 29.38 -20.20 -2.05
C GLU A 158 27.92 -19.81 -2.40
N THR A 159 27.74 -19.23 -3.59
CA THR A 159 26.46 -18.95 -4.17
C THR A 159 26.12 -19.95 -5.26
N THR A 160 24.84 -20.21 -5.49
CA THR A 160 24.42 -21.05 -6.60
C THR A 160 24.80 -20.44 -7.95
N SER A 161 25.01 -21.26 -8.96
CA SER A 161 25.41 -20.83 -10.32
C SER A 161 24.43 -19.85 -10.99
N GLN A 162 23.23 -19.70 -10.46
CA GLN A 162 22.22 -18.79 -11.01
C GLN A 162 22.24 -17.38 -10.40
N ASN A 163 22.84 -17.17 -9.21
CA ASN A 163 22.98 -15.87 -8.51
C ASN A 163 21.69 -15.00 -8.51
N LYS A 164 20.51 -15.61 -8.46
CA LYS A 164 19.24 -14.91 -8.65
C LYS A 164 18.62 -14.42 -7.35
N SER A 165 18.94 -15.07 -6.21
CA SER A 165 18.37 -14.65 -4.93
C SER A 165 18.97 -13.33 -4.46
N ARG A 166 18.20 -12.55 -3.71
CA ARG A 166 18.70 -11.32 -3.09
C ARG A 166 19.84 -11.58 -2.10
N TYR A 167 19.88 -12.74 -1.48
CA TYR A 167 20.97 -13.16 -0.60
C TYR A 167 22.28 -13.34 -1.37
N ALA A 168 22.23 -14.05 -2.51
CA ALA A 168 23.40 -14.22 -3.38
C ALA A 168 23.87 -12.89 -3.96
N GLN A 169 22.96 -12.03 -4.38
CA GLN A 169 23.28 -10.69 -4.88
C GLN A 169 23.99 -9.86 -3.82
N ALA A 170 23.47 -9.83 -2.57
CA ALA A 170 24.07 -9.11 -1.47
C ALA A 170 25.45 -9.67 -1.08
N PHE A 171 25.61 -10.98 -0.99
CA PHE A 171 26.88 -11.61 -0.70
C PHE A 171 27.94 -11.28 -1.78
N ASN A 172 27.60 -11.44 -3.05
CA ASN A 172 28.49 -11.12 -4.18
C ASN A 172 28.84 -9.63 -4.24
N PHE A 173 27.87 -8.75 -3.96
CA PHE A 173 28.10 -7.32 -3.85
C PHE A 173 29.19 -7.02 -2.81
N PHE A 174 29.07 -7.56 -1.61
CA PHE A 174 30.08 -7.33 -0.57
C PHE A 174 31.42 -7.98 -0.90
N ALA A 175 31.44 -9.20 -1.46
CA ALA A 175 32.68 -9.84 -1.89
C ALA A 175 33.43 -9.01 -2.94
N GLU A 176 32.70 -8.43 -3.90
CA GLU A 176 33.27 -7.52 -4.90
C GLU A 176 33.80 -6.22 -4.28
N ARG A 177 33.02 -5.59 -3.41
CA ARG A 177 33.39 -4.35 -2.73
C ARG A 177 34.60 -4.54 -1.81
N ILE A 178 34.68 -5.66 -1.07
CA ILE A 178 35.81 -6.02 -0.23
C ILE A 178 37.08 -6.20 -1.10
N ASN A 179 36.98 -6.91 -2.22
CA ASN A 179 38.11 -7.09 -3.11
C ASN A 179 38.63 -5.76 -3.67
N LYS A 180 37.74 -4.91 -4.18
CA LYS A 180 38.09 -3.56 -4.65
C LYS A 180 38.73 -2.69 -3.55
N PHE A 181 38.24 -2.81 -2.33
CA PHE A 181 38.82 -2.10 -1.18
C PHE A 181 40.22 -2.60 -0.83
N ILE A 182 40.43 -3.93 -0.83
CA ILE A 182 41.75 -4.54 -0.59
C ILE A 182 42.75 -4.11 -1.64
N ASP A 183 42.35 -4.10 -2.90
CA ASP A 183 43.23 -3.70 -4.01
C ASP A 183 43.61 -2.22 -3.92
N ALA A 184 42.68 -1.36 -3.53
CA ALA A 184 42.90 0.08 -3.41
C ALA A 184 43.64 0.46 -2.11
N TYR A 185 43.33 -0.23 -1.00
CA TYR A 185 43.77 0.13 0.35
C TYR A 185 44.25 -1.10 1.14
N PRO A 186 45.27 -1.82 0.71
CA PRO A 186 45.70 -3.09 1.34
C PRO A 186 46.09 -2.93 2.81
N SER A 187 46.71 -1.81 3.19
CA SER A 187 47.11 -1.52 4.59
C SER A 187 45.94 -1.31 5.53
N PHE A 188 44.77 -0.90 5.02
CA PHE A 188 43.56 -0.65 5.84
C PHE A 188 42.64 -1.87 5.94
N THR A 189 42.88 -2.94 5.22
CA THR A 189 42.03 -4.14 5.20
C THR A 189 41.72 -4.68 6.61
N PRO A 190 42.70 -4.93 7.51
CA PRO A 190 42.41 -5.38 8.87
C PRO A 190 41.70 -4.32 9.71
N HIS A 191 41.96 -3.02 9.44
CA HIS A 191 41.31 -1.93 10.14
C HIS A 191 39.82 -1.85 9.84
N LEU A 192 39.42 -1.95 8.57
CA LEU A 192 38.01 -1.91 8.18
C LEU A 192 37.21 -3.03 8.86
N ALA A 193 37.69 -4.28 8.77
CA ALA A 193 37.03 -5.42 9.40
C ALA A 193 36.96 -5.28 10.94
N MET A 194 38.03 -4.81 11.57
CA MET A 194 38.04 -4.57 13.03
C MET A 194 37.03 -3.48 13.44
N ARG A 195 36.95 -2.40 12.67
CA ARG A 195 36.00 -1.32 12.98
C ARG A 195 34.55 -1.74 12.75
N ILE A 196 34.27 -2.58 11.75
CA ILE A 196 32.95 -3.20 11.58
C ILE A 196 32.58 -4.01 12.83
N LEU A 197 33.49 -4.83 13.33
CA LEU A 197 33.23 -5.71 14.47
C LEU A 197 33.09 -4.96 15.80
N LYS A 198 33.91 -3.92 16.04
CA LYS A 198 34.10 -3.33 17.37
C LYS A 198 33.57 -1.91 17.53
N ASN A 199 33.26 -1.21 16.43
CA ASN A 199 32.83 0.19 16.47
C ASN A 199 31.46 0.43 15.82
N ILE A 200 30.92 -0.54 15.08
CA ILE A 200 29.52 -0.48 14.69
C ILE A 200 28.68 -1.01 15.83
N ILE A 201 27.77 -0.19 16.32
CA ILE A 201 26.93 -0.48 17.46
C ILE A 201 25.46 -0.64 17.04
N LEU A 202 24.82 -1.55 17.74
CA LEU A 202 23.40 -1.83 17.66
C LEU A 202 22.77 -1.67 19.03
N LEU A 203 21.48 -1.41 19.07
CA LEU A 203 20.72 -1.30 20.30
C LEU A 203 19.76 -2.48 20.39
N PRO A 204 20.18 -3.66 20.91
CA PRO A 204 19.29 -4.77 21.12
C PRO A 204 18.31 -4.47 22.25
N ILE A 205 17.03 -4.63 21.96
CA ILE A 205 15.92 -4.49 22.89
C ILE A 205 15.26 -5.86 23.01
N GLU A 206 15.57 -6.58 24.08
CA GLU A 206 14.92 -7.87 24.36
C GLU A 206 13.67 -7.64 25.21
N ALA A 207 12.51 -7.92 24.64
CA ALA A 207 11.21 -7.80 25.29
C ALA A 207 10.82 -9.08 26.02
N GLU A 208 10.00 -8.96 27.06
CA GLU A 208 9.53 -10.11 27.85
C GLU A 208 8.55 -11.02 27.08
N SER A 209 7.92 -10.52 26.02
CA SER A 209 6.95 -11.25 25.21
C SER A 209 6.86 -10.70 23.79
N GLN A 210 6.33 -11.50 22.88
CA GLN A 210 6.04 -11.07 21.50
C GLN A 210 5.15 -9.83 21.48
N LYS A 211 4.10 -9.77 22.29
CA LYS A 211 3.20 -8.63 22.40
C LYS A 211 3.96 -7.35 22.78
N THR A 212 4.80 -7.40 23.77
CA THR A 212 5.62 -6.26 24.21
C THR A 212 6.62 -5.86 23.13
N ALA A 213 7.25 -6.82 22.44
CA ALA A 213 8.17 -6.56 21.34
C ALA A 213 7.48 -5.81 20.18
N LEU A 214 6.27 -6.22 19.81
CA LEU A 214 5.47 -5.56 18.78
C LEU A 214 5.06 -4.13 19.17
N GLN A 215 4.73 -3.89 20.44
CA GLN A 215 4.44 -2.54 20.96
C GLN A 215 5.68 -1.64 20.91
N ILE A 216 6.85 -2.15 21.31
CA ILE A 216 8.12 -1.41 21.23
C ILE A 216 8.44 -1.07 19.77
N PHE A 217 8.35 -2.05 18.88
CA PHE A 217 8.58 -1.86 17.45
C PHE A 217 7.67 -0.77 16.88
N SER A 218 6.37 -0.81 17.19
CA SER A 218 5.40 0.20 16.75
C SER A 218 5.78 1.61 17.22
N THR A 219 6.31 1.74 18.44
CA THR A 219 6.71 3.03 19.02
C THR A 219 8.01 3.57 18.42
N LEU A 220 8.98 2.68 18.13
CA LEU A 220 10.28 3.07 17.58
C LEU A 220 10.20 3.42 16.09
N ASN A 221 9.26 2.82 15.37
CA ASN A 221 9.09 3.00 13.92
C ASN A 221 8.24 4.21 13.51
N ASP A 222 8.00 5.16 14.39
CA ASP A 222 7.31 6.43 14.06
C ASP A 222 7.99 7.21 12.89
N ARG A 223 9.15 6.74 12.43
CA ARG A 223 9.96 7.31 11.32
C ARG A 223 10.33 6.31 10.21
N GLY A 224 9.89 5.04 10.28
CA GLY A 224 10.17 3.99 9.28
C GLY A 224 8.90 3.40 8.67
N LEU A 225 9.03 2.42 7.75
CA LEU A 225 7.89 1.63 7.28
C LEU A 225 7.42 0.73 8.43
N PRO A 226 6.25 0.99 9.04
CA PRO A 226 5.76 0.17 10.14
C PRO A 226 5.49 -1.26 9.65
N LEU A 227 5.61 -2.22 10.54
CA LEU A 227 5.12 -3.58 10.31
C LEU A 227 3.64 -3.50 9.95
N ALA A 228 3.27 -4.03 8.79
CA ALA A 228 1.89 -4.04 8.36
C ALA A 228 1.04 -4.85 9.37
N ASP A 229 -0.18 -4.42 9.60
CA ASP A 229 -1.10 -5.17 10.46
C ASP A 229 -1.33 -6.58 9.91
N ALA A 230 -1.33 -6.71 8.58
CA ALA A 230 -1.42 -7.99 7.88
C ALA A 230 -0.28 -8.97 8.20
N ASP A 231 0.93 -8.50 8.51
CA ASP A 231 2.03 -9.39 8.90
C ASP A 231 1.75 -10.07 10.26
N ILE A 232 1.15 -9.31 11.19
CA ILE A 232 0.70 -9.85 12.47
C ILE A 232 -0.44 -10.86 12.25
N PHE A 233 -1.40 -10.50 11.40
CA PHE A 233 -2.53 -11.39 11.08
C PHE A 233 -2.06 -12.68 10.41
N LYS A 234 -1.08 -12.59 9.50
CA LYS A 234 -0.41 -13.74 8.89
C LYS A 234 0.13 -14.70 9.95
N SER A 235 0.84 -14.16 10.96
CA SER A 235 1.39 -14.96 12.07
C SER A 235 0.31 -15.69 12.85
N GLN A 236 -0.79 -15.01 13.19
CA GLN A 236 -1.90 -15.62 13.95
C GLN A 236 -2.62 -16.70 13.14
N MET A 237 -2.89 -16.43 11.87
CA MET A 237 -3.51 -17.39 10.95
C MET A 237 -2.59 -18.58 10.69
N TYR A 238 -1.30 -18.32 10.45
CA TYR A 238 -0.30 -19.36 10.26
C TYR A 238 -0.27 -20.36 11.41
N LYS A 239 -0.23 -19.86 12.65
CA LYS A 239 -0.27 -20.70 13.84
C LYS A 239 -1.54 -21.57 13.87
N TYR A 240 -2.70 -20.95 13.60
CA TYR A 240 -3.99 -21.67 13.57
C TYR A 240 -4.02 -22.78 12.53
N PHE A 241 -3.57 -22.50 11.28
CA PHE A 241 -3.56 -23.51 10.22
C PHE A 241 -2.42 -24.53 10.40
N SER A 242 -1.32 -24.17 11.05
CA SER A 242 -0.25 -25.10 11.42
C SER A 242 -0.74 -26.14 12.43
N ASP A 243 -1.48 -25.73 13.46
CA ASP A 243 -2.08 -26.64 14.46
C ASP A 243 -3.06 -27.63 13.81
N LYS A 244 -3.63 -27.27 12.66
CA LYS A 244 -4.52 -28.12 11.86
C LYS A 244 -3.80 -28.94 10.76
N GLN A 245 -2.47 -28.95 10.75
CA GLN A 245 -1.66 -29.64 9.73
C GLN A 245 -1.90 -29.12 8.28
N GLN A 246 -2.30 -27.84 8.15
CA GLN A 246 -2.57 -27.17 6.86
C GLN A 246 -1.56 -26.06 6.55
N LYS A 247 -0.39 -26.13 7.18
CA LYS A 247 0.68 -25.11 7.08
C LYS A 247 1.05 -24.77 5.63
N ASP A 248 1.42 -25.78 4.84
CA ASP A 248 1.91 -25.58 3.47
C ASP A 248 0.84 -25.02 2.54
N VAL A 249 -0.41 -25.49 2.72
CA VAL A 249 -1.57 -24.99 1.98
C VAL A 249 -1.82 -23.51 2.30
N PHE A 250 -1.74 -23.14 3.58
CA PHE A 250 -1.89 -21.75 3.99
C PHE A 250 -0.82 -20.85 3.38
N ILE A 251 0.46 -21.27 3.43
CA ILE A 251 1.59 -20.50 2.90
C ILE A 251 1.40 -20.21 1.40
N ASP A 252 1.04 -21.23 0.60
CA ASP A 252 0.83 -21.07 -0.84
C ASP A 252 -0.36 -20.14 -1.13
N ARG A 253 -1.47 -20.31 -0.42
CA ARG A 253 -2.65 -19.44 -0.54
C ARG A 253 -2.34 -18.00 -0.16
N TRP A 254 -1.63 -17.78 0.96
CA TRP A 254 -1.25 -16.44 1.41
C TRP A 254 -0.35 -15.73 0.39
N LYS A 255 0.68 -16.41 -0.13
CA LYS A 255 1.59 -15.87 -1.15
C LYS A 255 0.83 -15.40 -2.40
N LYS A 256 -0.10 -16.23 -2.89
CA LYS A 256 -0.96 -15.88 -4.03
C LYS A 256 -1.85 -14.68 -3.73
N LEU A 257 -2.41 -14.63 -2.53
CA LEU A 257 -3.25 -13.51 -2.08
C LEU A 257 -2.46 -12.21 -1.98
N GLU A 258 -1.28 -12.24 -1.39
CA GLU A 258 -0.36 -11.10 -1.23
C GLU A 258 0.05 -10.51 -2.60
N THR A 259 0.45 -11.38 -3.54
CA THR A 259 0.78 -10.96 -4.92
C THR A 259 -0.42 -10.27 -5.56
N ARG A 260 -1.60 -10.87 -5.48
CA ARG A 260 -2.83 -10.30 -6.05
C ARG A 260 -3.20 -8.96 -5.42
N CYS A 261 -3.11 -8.83 -4.10
CA CYS A 261 -3.38 -7.56 -3.41
C CYS A 261 -2.41 -6.46 -3.86
N THR A 262 -1.14 -6.80 -4.05
CA THR A 262 -0.12 -5.86 -4.55
C THR A 262 -0.51 -5.31 -5.93
N ASP A 263 -0.99 -6.15 -6.82
CA ASP A 263 -1.42 -5.74 -8.15
C ASP A 263 -2.67 -4.85 -8.10
N ILE A 264 -3.67 -5.23 -7.32
CA ILE A 264 -4.96 -4.50 -7.22
C ILE A 264 -4.78 -3.15 -6.54
N PHE A 265 -4.07 -3.13 -5.40
CA PHE A 265 -3.97 -1.95 -4.55
C PHE A 265 -2.70 -1.12 -4.76
N ARG A 266 -2.05 -1.28 -5.92
CA ARG A 266 -0.81 -0.57 -6.31
C ARG A 266 -0.86 0.96 -6.17
N LYS A 267 -2.05 1.55 -6.25
CA LYS A 267 -2.28 3.00 -6.09
C LYS A 267 -2.55 3.42 -4.64
N SER A 268 -2.64 2.46 -3.72
CA SER A 268 -2.86 2.76 -2.30
C SER A 268 -1.57 3.25 -1.64
N ARG A 269 -1.73 4.13 -0.64
CA ARG A 269 -0.62 4.54 0.24
C ARG A 269 -0.42 3.57 1.40
N SER A 270 -1.41 2.73 1.67
CA SER A 270 -1.38 1.72 2.73
C SER A 270 -0.81 0.41 2.20
N ASN A 271 -0.38 -0.48 3.08
CA ASN A 271 -0.02 -1.84 2.71
C ASN A 271 -1.20 -2.51 1.97
N PRO A 272 -0.96 -3.18 0.82
CA PRO A 272 -2.01 -3.82 0.03
C PRO A 272 -2.85 -4.85 0.79
N MET A 273 -2.23 -5.63 1.66
CA MET A 273 -2.95 -6.60 2.49
C MET A 273 -3.79 -5.92 3.57
N ASP A 274 -3.29 -4.84 4.20
CA ASP A 274 -4.07 -4.04 5.16
C ASP A 274 -5.32 -3.42 4.49
N GLU A 275 -5.22 -3.05 3.20
CA GLU A 275 -6.36 -2.59 2.42
C GLU A 275 -7.45 -3.67 2.28
N LEU A 276 -7.05 -4.91 2.05
CA LEU A 276 -7.97 -6.05 1.97
C LEU A 276 -8.60 -6.33 3.33
N PHE A 277 -7.77 -6.43 4.39
CA PHE A 277 -8.25 -6.66 5.75
C PHE A 277 -9.15 -5.53 6.26
N THR A 278 -8.88 -4.28 5.89
CA THR A 278 -9.77 -3.16 6.22
C THR A 278 -11.17 -3.37 5.63
N ARG A 279 -11.28 -3.83 4.38
CA ARG A 279 -12.58 -4.14 3.78
C ARG A 279 -13.27 -5.30 4.47
N TYR A 280 -12.51 -6.32 4.84
CA TYR A 280 -13.02 -7.47 5.59
C TYR A 280 -13.46 -7.07 7.00
N MET A 281 -12.72 -6.19 7.67
CA MET A 281 -13.09 -5.63 8.98
C MET A 281 -14.47 -4.98 8.95
N TYR A 282 -14.81 -4.21 7.92
CA TYR A 282 -16.14 -3.60 7.82
C TYR A 282 -17.26 -4.63 7.68
N TYR A 283 -17.00 -5.75 7.01
CA TYR A 283 -17.94 -6.86 6.95
C TYR A 283 -18.14 -7.51 8.33
N GLU A 284 -17.07 -7.78 9.06
CA GLU A 284 -17.17 -8.35 10.41
C GLU A 284 -17.82 -7.36 11.40
N ARG A 285 -17.53 -6.04 11.31
CA ARG A 285 -18.22 -5.01 12.08
C ARG A 285 -19.72 -5.01 11.82
N ALA A 286 -20.12 -5.13 10.57
CA ALA A 286 -21.55 -5.19 10.21
C ALA A 286 -22.22 -6.44 10.79
N LYS A 287 -21.60 -7.62 10.71
CA LYS A 287 -22.10 -8.86 11.34
C LYS A 287 -22.28 -8.74 12.86
N GLN A 288 -21.38 -8.01 13.51
CA GLN A 288 -21.47 -7.75 14.96
C GLN A 288 -22.46 -6.63 15.31
N GLY A 289 -23.11 -6.00 14.34
CA GLY A 289 -24.07 -4.92 14.55
C GLY A 289 -23.45 -3.61 15.08
N ILE A 290 -22.15 -3.39 14.87
CA ILE A 290 -21.41 -2.23 15.40
C ILE A 290 -21.77 -0.98 14.60
N ARG A 291 -22.48 -0.04 15.26
CA ARG A 291 -22.93 1.26 14.71
C ARG A 291 -22.01 2.42 15.08
N ASP A 292 -21.07 2.20 15.99
CA ASP A 292 -20.18 3.26 16.47
C ASP A 292 -19.41 3.88 15.28
N THR A 293 -19.51 5.20 15.14
CA THR A 293 -18.85 5.97 14.08
C THR A 293 -17.36 6.20 14.36
N THR A 294 -16.91 6.00 15.59
CA THR A 294 -15.49 5.92 15.92
C THR A 294 -14.97 4.56 15.46
N THR A 295 -14.19 4.57 14.40
CA THR A 295 -13.58 3.33 13.87
C THR A 295 -12.29 3.08 14.63
N GLU A 296 -12.22 1.98 15.32
CA GLU A 296 -10.98 1.46 15.92
C GLU A 296 -9.93 1.14 14.85
N GLY A 297 -8.66 1.08 15.24
CA GLY A 297 -7.57 0.67 14.36
C GLY A 297 -7.76 -0.76 13.83
N LEU A 298 -7.19 -1.05 12.66
CA LEU A 298 -7.31 -2.36 12.04
C LEU A 298 -6.77 -3.46 12.98
N ARG A 299 -5.61 -3.24 13.58
CA ARG A 299 -5.00 -4.14 14.57
C ARG A 299 -5.88 -4.33 15.78
N ASP A 300 -6.35 -3.22 16.38
CA ASP A 300 -7.15 -3.25 17.62
C ASP A 300 -8.45 -4.03 17.42
N PHE A 301 -9.04 -3.94 16.22
CA PHE A 301 -10.26 -4.69 15.91
C PHE A 301 -10.01 -6.20 15.91
N PHE A 302 -8.97 -6.67 15.22
CA PHE A 302 -8.69 -8.11 15.14
C PHE A 302 -7.98 -8.69 16.36
N GLU A 303 -7.30 -7.88 17.19
CA GLU A 303 -6.63 -8.32 18.41
C GLU A 303 -7.63 -8.77 19.51
N LYS A 304 -8.89 -8.34 19.41
CA LYS A 304 -9.94 -8.74 20.34
C LYS A 304 -10.04 -10.25 20.45
N ASP A 305 -10.32 -10.72 21.66
CA ASP A 305 -10.44 -12.14 21.98
C ASP A 305 -9.28 -12.97 21.44
N SER A 306 -8.06 -12.44 21.54
CA SER A 306 -6.83 -13.10 21.08
C SER A 306 -6.89 -13.49 19.59
N TYR A 307 -7.32 -12.58 18.73
CA TYR A 307 -7.44 -12.77 17.29
C TYR A 307 -8.43 -13.87 16.87
N SER A 308 -9.51 -14.07 17.65
CA SER A 308 -10.50 -15.13 17.40
C SER A 308 -11.10 -15.08 15.99
N LEU A 309 -11.34 -13.87 15.45
CA LEU A 309 -11.84 -13.66 14.09
C LEU A 309 -10.91 -14.18 12.99
N LEU A 310 -9.59 -14.24 13.26
CA LEU A 310 -8.61 -14.77 12.32
C LEU A 310 -8.44 -16.29 12.40
N LYS A 311 -9.03 -16.93 13.41
CA LYS A 311 -8.95 -18.36 13.68
C LYS A 311 -10.21 -19.10 13.22
N ASP A 312 -10.61 -18.85 11.98
CA ASP A 312 -11.77 -19.47 11.32
C ASP A 312 -11.34 -20.05 9.96
N ASP A 313 -11.77 -21.26 9.64
CA ASP A 313 -11.43 -21.93 8.37
C ASP A 313 -11.94 -21.18 7.13
N ARG A 314 -12.99 -20.36 7.28
CA ARG A 314 -13.63 -19.60 6.20
C ARG A 314 -12.85 -18.34 5.81
N ILE A 315 -12.05 -17.79 6.73
CA ILE A 315 -11.44 -16.47 6.51
C ILE A 315 -10.57 -16.40 5.24
N MET A 316 -9.76 -17.44 5.00
CA MET A 316 -8.94 -17.46 3.78
C MET A 316 -9.79 -17.45 2.51
N GLY A 317 -10.89 -18.20 2.51
CA GLY A 317 -11.83 -18.22 1.38
C GLY A 317 -12.53 -16.87 1.17
N ASP A 318 -12.90 -16.19 2.26
CA ASP A 318 -13.51 -14.86 2.23
C ASP A 318 -12.54 -13.80 1.70
N LEU A 319 -11.29 -13.80 2.18
CA LEU A 319 -10.26 -12.88 1.71
C LEU A 319 -9.90 -13.11 0.24
N GLU A 320 -9.75 -14.35 -0.19
CA GLU A 320 -9.47 -14.70 -1.59
C GLU A 320 -10.62 -14.30 -2.52
N ALA A 321 -11.87 -14.56 -2.11
CA ALA A 321 -13.03 -14.15 -2.88
C ALA A 321 -13.12 -12.62 -2.99
N LEU A 322 -12.86 -11.90 -1.88
CA LEU A 322 -12.85 -10.44 -1.86
C LEU A 322 -11.75 -9.87 -2.75
N ALA A 323 -10.55 -10.44 -2.71
CA ALA A 323 -9.45 -10.05 -3.59
C ALA A 323 -9.78 -10.33 -5.07
N ASN A 324 -10.38 -11.49 -5.37
CA ASN A 324 -10.83 -11.82 -6.72
C ASN A 324 -11.88 -10.84 -7.23
N PHE A 325 -12.84 -10.46 -6.38
CA PHE A 325 -13.84 -9.45 -6.72
C PHE A 325 -13.19 -8.11 -7.09
N TRP A 326 -12.29 -7.60 -6.25
CA TRP A 326 -11.63 -6.33 -6.51
C TRP A 326 -10.66 -6.39 -7.70
N ASN A 327 -10.05 -7.55 -7.97
CA ASN A 327 -9.27 -7.76 -9.18
C ASN A 327 -10.15 -7.62 -10.44
N ARG A 328 -11.33 -8.24 -10.45
CA ARG A 328 -12.30 -8.11 -11.55
C ARG A 328 -12.79 -6.67 -11.74
N VAL A 329 -12.93 -5.90 -10.65
CA VAL A 329 -13.27 -4.47 -10.71
C VAL A 329 -12.12 -3.65 -11.31
N ASP A 330 -10.87 -3.91 -10.90
CA ASP A 330 -9.68 -3.20 -11.42
C ASP A 330 -9.42 -3.55 -12.89
N SER A 331 -9.50 -4.83 -13.28
CA SER A 331 -9.34 -5.29 -14.67
C SER A 331 -10.55 -5.01 -15.56
N GLN A 332 -11.66 -4.56 -15.00
CA GLN A 332 -12.94 -4.35 -15.71
C GLN A 332 -13.47 -5.62 -16.40
N GLU A 333 -13.35 -6.77 -15.76
CA GLU A 333 -13.73 -8.06 -16.30
C GLU A 333 -14.79 -8.77 -15.45
N GLY A 334 -15.52 -9.72 -16.06
CA GLY A 334 -16.44 -10.62 -15.36
C GLY A 334 -17.71 -9.94 -14.84
N PHE A 335 -18.07 -8.76 -15.32
CA PHE A 335 -19.33 -8.07 -15.07
C PHE A 335 -19.97 -7.62 -16.38
N SER A 336 -21.27 -7.38 -16.37
CA SER A 336 -21.94 -6.74 -17.51
C SER A 336 -21.47 -5.29 -17.70
N ASN A 337 -21.58 -4.78 -18.91
CA ASN A 337 -21.18 -3.42 -19.22
C ASN A 337 -21.87 -2.37 -18.32
N ARG A 338 -23.15 -2.57 -17.98
CA ARG A 338 -23.87 -1.65 -17.08
C ARG A 338 -23.29 -1.62 -15.67
N ILE A 339 -22.88 -2.77 -15.13
CA ILE A 339 -22.22 -2.88 -13.82
C ILE A 339 -20.84 -2.20 -13.89
N LEU A 340 -20.04 -2.49 -14.92
CA LEU A 340 -18.71 -1.88 -15.09
C LEU A 340 -18.78 -0.36 -15.22
N ARG A 341 -19.73 0.16 -15.97
CA ARG A 341 -19.96 1.62 -16.10
C ARG A 341 -20.27 2.24 -14.72
N ARG A 342 -21.08 1.59 -13.90
CA ARG A 342 -21.42 2.09 -12.56
C ARG A 342 -20.25 1.99 -11.58
N LEU A 343 -19.49 0.90 -11.60
CA LEU A 343 -18.27 0.75 -10.81
C LEU A 343 -17.21 1.79 -11.21
N PHE A 344 -17.08 2.07 -12.52
CA PHE A 344 -16.22 3.14 -13.01
C PHE A 344 -16.62 4.51 -12.44
N VAL A 345 -17.91 4.84 -12.47
CA VAL A 345 -18.43 6.08 -11.87
C VAL A 345 -18.11 6.15 -10.38
N LEU A 346 -18.35 5.06 -9.62
CA LEU A 346 -18.04 4.95 -8.20
C LEU A 346 -16.53 5.08 -7.91
N GLY A 347 -15.67 4.71 -8.84
CA GLY A 347 -14.21 4.94 -8.75
C GLY A 347 -13.84 6.42 -8.60
N TYR A 348 -14.73 7.33 -9.00
CA TYR A 348 -14.60 8.77 -8.82
C TYR A 348 -15.42 9.33 -7.65
N ALA A 349 -15.89 8.48 -6.75
CA ALA A 349 -16.62 8.92 -5.57
C ALA A 349 -15.80 9.92 -4.73
N PRO A 350 -16.45 10.90 -4.06
CA PRO A 350 -15.76 11.93 -3.29
C PRO A 350 -14.98 11.38 -2.08
N ASN A 351 -15.21 10.13 -1.74
CA ASN A 351 -14.51 9.41 -0.66
C ASN A 351 -14.52 7.89 -0.90
N ARG A 352 -13.78 7.15 -0.07
CA ARG A 352 -13.59 5.70 -0.22
C ARG A 352 -14.69 4.82 0.42
N MET A 353 -15.71 5.39 1.06
CA MET A 353 -16.72 4.61 1.80
C MET A 353 -17.49 3.63 0.92
N TRP A 354 -17.66 3.94 -0.36
CA TRP A 354 -18.29 3.04 -1.32
C TRP A 354 -17.57 1.69 -1.43
N THR A 355 -16.22 1.68 -1.31
CA THR A 355 -15.45 0.43 -1.40
C THR A 355 -15.76 -0.52 -0.25
N PHE A 356 -16.01 0.01 0.94
CA PHE A 356 -16.38 -0.78 2.11
C PHE A 356 -17.82 -1.27 2.00
N LEU A 357 -18.77 -0.42 1.60
CA LEU A 357 -20.15 -0.82 1.31
C LEU A 357 -20.25 -1.95 0.28
N VAL A 358 -19.54 -1.80 -0.84
CA VAL A 358 -19.51 -2.80 -1.91
C VAL A 358 -18.84 -4.09 -1.45
N SER A 359 -17.80 -4.01 -0.62
CA SER A 359 -17.15 -5.20 -0.05
C SER A 359 -18.07 -5.97 0.88
N VAL A 360 -18.82 -5.26 1.74
CA VAL A 360 -19.83 -5.88 2.62
C VAL A 360 -20.95 -6.52 1.80
N TYR A 361 -21.45 -5.81 0.79
CA TYR A 361 -22.47 -6.34 -0.11
C TYR A 361 -22.01 -7.60 -0.82
N PHE A 362 -20.80 -7.60 -1.39
CA PHE A 362 -20.22 -8.73 -2.07
C PHE A 362 -20.07 -9.95 -1.14
N LEU A 363 -19.41 -9.75 0.01
CA LEU A 363 -19.16 -10.87 0.93
C LEU A 363 -20.44 -11.53 1.43
N HIS A 364 -21.52 -10.75 1.58
CA HIS A 364 -22.79 -11.26 2.06
C HIS A 364 -23.63 -11.93 0.96
N ASN A 365 -23.68 -11.34 -0.24
CA ASN A 365 -24.64 -11.73 -1.29
C ASN A 365 -24.04 -12.61 -2.40
N ARG A 366 -22.72 -12.89 -2.36
CA ARG A 366 -22.10 -13.78 -3.36
C ARG A 366 -22.60 -15.21 -3.22
N ASP A 367 -22.70 -15.88 -4.34
CA ASP A 367 -22.89 -17.33 -4.38
C ASP A 367 -21.57 -18.09 -4.07
N LYS A 368 -21.61 -19.42 -4.17
CA LYS A 368 -20.45 -20.29 -3.91
C LYS A 368 -19.32 -20.09 -4.92
N GLU A 369 -19.64 -19.64 -6.12
CA GLU A 369 -18.74 -19.34 -7.22
C GLU A 369 -18.20 -17.89 -7.17
N GLY A 370 -18.63 -17.10 -6.17
CA GLY A 370 -18.23 -15.70 -6.01
C GLY A 370 -18.92 -14.75 -7.00
N GLN A 371 -20.11 -15.12 -7.51
CA GLN A 371 -20.91 -14.27 -8.39
C GLN A 371 -21.99 -13.53 -7.61
N LEU A 372 -22.45 -12.41 -8.16
CA LEU A 372 -23.57 -11.62 -7.64
C LEU A 372 -24.73 -11.65 -8.61
N ALA A 373 -25.95 -11.67 -8.07
CA ALA A 373 -27.15 -11.46 -8.88
C ALA A 373 -27.11 -10.04 -9.48
N GLU A 374 -27.16 -9.96 -10.82
CA GLU A 374 -26.87 -8.73 -11.56
C GLU A 374 -27.82 -7.58 -11.21
N VAL A 375 -29.14 -7.84 -11.23
CA VAL A 375 -30.15 -6.78 -11.03
C VAL A 375 -30.07 -6.20 -9.62
N PRO A 376 -30.12 -7.00 -8.53
CA PRO A 376 -29.98 -6.45 -7.19
C PRO A 376 -28.67 -5.71 -6.94
N PHE A 377 -27.57 -6.19 -7.53
CA PHE A 377 -26.27 -5.52 -7.41
C PHE A 377 -26.25 -4.20 -8.16
N TYR A 378 -26.82 -4.13 -9.36
CA TYR A 378 -26.95 -2.88 -10.11
C TYR A 378 -27.76 -1.85 -9.34
N ASP A 379 -28.96 -2.23 -8.83
CA ASP A 379 -29.82 -1.33 -8.08
C ASP A 379 -29.15 -0.82 -6.79
N PHE A 380 -28.37 -1.69 -6.15
CA PHE A 380 -27.57 -1.29 -4.98
C PHE A 380 -26.50 -0.24 -5.37
N LEU A 381 -25.76 -0.46 -6.47
CA LEU A 381 -24.73 0.49 -6.93
C LEU A 381 -25.36 1.83 -7.34
N GLU A 382 -26.52 1.84 -8.00
CA GLU A 382 -27.27 3.05 -8.34
C GLU A 382 -27.61 3.84 -7.08
N ARG A 383 -28.18 3.17 -6.09
CA ARG A 383 -28.62 3.79 -4.84
C ARG A 383 -27.46 4.38 -4.04
N ILE A 384 -26.38 3.65 -3.83
CA ILE A 384 -25.23 4.18 -3.09
C ILE A 384 -24.53 5.31 -3.84
N THR A 385 -24.53 5.30 -5.18
CA THR A 385 -24.00 6.41 -5.98
C THR A 385 -24.81 7.70 -5.68
N GLY A 386 -26.12 7.65 -5.87
CA GLY A 386 -26.99 8.81 -5.60
C GLY A 386 -26.85 9.31 -4.17
N PHE A 387 -26.85 8.39 -3.21
CA PHE A 387 -26.74 8.76 -1.79
C PHE A 387 -25.40 9.43 -1.46
N ILE A 388 -24.29 8.83 -1.84
CA ILE A 388 -22.94 9.36 -1.53
C ILE A 388 -22.72 10.73 -2.18
N TRP A 389 -23.15 10.92 -3.43
CA TRP A 389 -23.04 12.20 -4.14
C TRP A 389 -23.86 13.29 -3.45
N SER A 390 -25.12 13.03 -3.18
CA SER A 390 -26.00 13.98 -2.47
C SER A 390 -25.50 14.32 -1.08
N TYR A 391 -25.04 13.30 -0.33
CA TYR A 391 -24.54 13.51 1.02
C TYR A 391 -23.26 14.34 1.06
N ALA A 392 -22.37 14.19 0.06
CA ALA A 392 -21.15 14.99 -0.05
C ALA A 392 -21.44 16.49 -0.32
N ILE A 393 -22.55 16.80 -0.98
CA ILE A 393 -23.01 18.17 -1.22
C ILE A 393 -23.72 18.70 0.03
N PHE A 394 -24.61 17.90 0.62
CA PHE A 394 -25.48 18.31 1.72
C PHE A 394 -24.74 18.40 3.06
N ARG A 395 -23.85 17.46 3.34
CA ARG A 395 -23.03 17.38 4.58
C ARG A 395 -21.60 17.02 4.25
N PRO A 396 -20.79 17.97 3.76
CA PRO A 396 -19.41 17.68 3.39
C PRO A 396 -18.60 17.18 4.59
N GLY A 397 -17.90 16.08 4.40
CA GLY A 397 -17.04 15.48 5.41
C GLY A 397 -17.14 13.95 5.42
N VAL A 398 -15.98 13.27 5.34
CA VAL A 398 -15.94 11.78 5.30
C VAL A 398 -16.49 11.18 6.58
N ASN A 399 -16.23 11.80 7.73
CA ASN A 399 -16.68 11.28 9.03
C ASN A 399 -18.21 11.35 9.16
N ALA A 400 -18.85 12.38 8.59
CA ALA A 400 -20.30 12.50 8.61
C ALA A 400 -21.00 11.34 7.87
N LEU A 401 -20.38 10.81 6.82
CA LEU A 401 -20.92 9.70 6.03
C LEU A 401 -20.95 8.37 6.80
N ARG A 402 -20.13 8.19 7.83
CA ARG A 402 -20.14 6.98 8.68
C ARG A 402 -21.49 6.74 9.34
N THR A 403 -22.15 7.81 9.76
CA THR A 403 -23.44 7.74 10.45
C THR A 403 -24.52 7.02 9.63
N PRO A 404 -24.78 7.32 8.35
CA PRO A 404 -25.73 6.57 7.54
C PRO A 404 -25.17 5.26 6.97
N VAL A 405 -23.86 5.16 6.72
CA VAL A 405 -23.27 4.00 6.01
C VAL A 405 -23.11 2.79 6.91
N TYR A 406 -22.78 2.94 8.19
CA TYR A 406 -22.63 1.79 9.08
C TYR A 406 -23.95 1.06 9.34
N PRO A 407 -25.08 1.74 9.61
CA PRO A 407 -26.39 1.07 9.60
C PRO A 407 -26.71 0.36 8.28
N ALA A 408 -26.41 0.99 7.14
CA ALA A 408 -26.63 0.37 5.83
C ALA A 408 -25.82 -0.93 5.64
N MET A 409 -24.59 -1.01 6.15
CA MET A 409 -23.81 -2.25 6.15
C MET A 409 -24.47 -3.34 7.02
N ILE A 410 -25.08 -2.95 8.13
CA ILE A 410 -25.81 -3.90 8.99
C ILE A 410 -27.11 -4.36 8.32
N GLU A 411 -27.80 -3.48 7.60
CA GLU A 411 -28.96 -3.85 6.78
C GLU A 411 -28.59 -4.94 5.75
N ILE A 412 -27.45 -4.78 5.06
CA ILE A 412 -26.96 -5.77 4.09
C ILE A 412 -26.82 -7.15 4.74
N VAL A 413 -26.09 -7.25 5.84
CA VAL A 413 -25.81 -8.56 6.47
C VAL A 413 -27.05 -9.18 7.16
N ASN A 414 -28.09 -8.38 7.36
CA ASN A 414 -29.40 -8.83 7.83
C ASN A 414 -30.41 -9.14 6.69
N ASN A 415 -29.94 -9.21 5.44
CA ASN A 415 -30.78 -9.40 4.24
C ASN A 415 -31.87 -8.33 4.08
N GLN A 416 -31.61 -7.10 4.54
CA GLN A 416 -32.50 -5.96 4.38
C GLN A 416 -32.06 -5.11 3.18
N GLU A 417 -33.03 -4.48 2.52
CA GLU A 417 -32.74 -3.54 1.45
C GLU A 417 -32.15 -2.25 2.04
N VAL A 418 -31.02 -1.82 1.49
CA VAL A 418 -30.39 -0.53 1.86
C VAL A 418 -31.23 0.61 1.28
N THR A 419 -31.97 1.33 2.10
CA THR A 419 -32.91 2.38 1.66
C THR A 419 -32.49 3.78 2.07
N PHE A 420 -31.60 3.93 3.04
CA PHE A 420 -31.23 5.21 3.66
C PHE A 420 -32.46 6.02 4.12
N GLU A 421 -33.50 5.37 4.60
CA GLU A 421 -34.81 5.97 4.85
C GLU A 421 -34.76 7.21 5.75
N ASP A 422 -34.02 7.13 6.85
CA ASP A 422 -33.85 8.24 7.81
C ASP A 422 -33.06 9.43 7.24
N TYR A 423 -32.37 9.20 6.11
CA TYR A 423 -31.46 10.16 5.49
C TYR A 423 -31.90 10.63 4.10
N ARG A 424 -33.12 10.34 3.68
CA ARG A 424 -33.68 10.84 2.42
C ARG A 424 -33.68 12.34 2.35
N PHE A 425 -33.49 12.87 1.16
CA PHE A 425 -33.36 14.31 0.94
C PHE A 425 -34.70 14.92 0.57
N ASN A 426 -34.94 16.16 1.01
CA ASN A 426 -36.03 16.99 0.47
C ASN A 426 -35.59 17.50 -0.90
N ARG A 427 -36.42 17.29 -1.95
CA ARG A 427 -36.10 17.62 -3.35
C ARG A 427 -35.72 19.11 -3.52
N GLU A 428 -36.59 20.01 -3.05
CA GLU A 428 -36.39 21.46 -3.21
C GLU A 428 -35.17 21.96 -2.43
N SER A 429 -34.99 21.51 -1.19
CA SER A 429 -33.84 21.88 -0.38
C SER A 429 -32.53 21.43 -1.02
N LEU A 430 -32.49 20.21 -1.57
CA LEU A 430 -31.32 19.68 -2.24
C LEU A 430 -31.04 20.41 -3.54
N GLN A 431 -32.06 20.71 -4.34
CA GLN A 431 -31.93 21.48 -5.59
C GLN A 431 -31.33 22.86 -5.31
N ASN A 432 -31.86 23.58 -4.34
CA ASN A 432 -31.35 24.90 -3.95
C ASN A 432 -29.88 24.81 -3.49
N GLN A 433 -29.53 23.76 -2.78
CA GLN A 433 -28.17 23.57 -2.29
C GLN A 433 -27.20 23.22 -3.41
N ILE A 434 -27.62 22.42 -4.40
CA ILE A 434 -26.79 22.09 -5.57
C ILE A 434 -26.52 23.36 -6.39
N HIS A 435 -27.55 24.21 -6.64
CA HIS A 435 -27.37 25.49 -7.35
C HIS A 435 -26.43 26.45 -6.60
N ALA A 436 -26.53 26.50 -5.27
CA ALA A 436 -25.65 27.35 -4.46
C ALA A 436 -24.22 26.79 -4.28
N TYR A 437 -23.98 25.52 -4.67
CA TYR A 437 -22.73 24.84 -4.40
C TYR A 437 -21.66 25.26 -5.42
N GLN A 438 -20.51 25.68 -4.92
CA GLN A 438 -19.35 26.03 -5.73
C GLN A 438 -18.57 24.78 -6.14
N PHE A 439 -18.76 24.31 -7.35
CA PHE A 439 -18.08 23.12 -7.90
C PHE A 439 -16.66 23.42 -8.37
N THR A 440 -15.80 23.88 -7.42
CA THR A 440 -14.40 24.16 -7.74
C THR A 440 -13.63 22.88 -8.10
N ASN A 441 -12.56 22.99 -8.87
CA ASN A 441 -11.76 21.83 -9.30
C ASN A 441 -11.07 21.10 -8.12
N GLY A 442 -10.86 21.79 -6.99
CA GLY A 442 -10.28 21.22 -5.78
C GLY A 442 -11.24 20.35 -4.96
N ARG A 443 -12.53 20.37 -5.26
CA ARG A 443 -13.53 19.57 -4.55
C ARG A 443 -13.76 18.23 -5.25
N PRO A 444 -13.53 17.07 -4.60
CA PRO A 444 -13.70 15.76 -5.23
C PRO A 444 -15.07 15.55 -5.88
N ILE A 445 -16.14 16.04 -5.21
CA ILE A 445 -17.53 15.91 -5.71
C ILE A 445 -17.73 16.55 -7.09
N THR A 446 -16.97 17.58 -7.45
CA THR A 446 -17.04 18.19 -8.78
C THR A 446 -16.76 17.14 -9.87
N LYS A 447 -15.63 16.45 -9.75
CA LYS A 447 -15.28 15.41 -10.73
C LYS A 447 -16.24 14.23 -10.67
N SER A 448 -16.72 13.88 -9.49
CA SER A 448 -17.74 12.84 -9.29
C SER A 448 -19.01 13.13 -10.07
N MET A 449 -19.55 14.36 -9.97
CA MET A 449 -20.77 14.79 -10.67
C MET A 449 -20.56 14.79 -12.18
N LEU A 450 -19.42 15.27 -12.67
CA LEU A 450 -19.11 15.32 -14.10
C LEU A 450 -18.97 13.95 -14.75
N ILE A 451 -18.35 13.00 -14.03
CA ILE A 451 -18.24 11.60 -14.48
C ILE A 451 -19.64 10.94 -14.44
N TRP A 452 -20.38 11.13 -13.34
CA TRP A 452 -21.75 10.61 -13.25
C TRP A 452 -22.61 11.12 -14.42
N TRP A 453 -22.58 12.43 -14.69
CA TRP A 453 -23.35 13.06 -15.76
C TRP A 453 -22.99 12.49 -17.14
N ALA A 454 -21.72 12.43 -17.50
CA ALA A 454 -21.30 11.91 -18.78
C ALA A 454 -21.74 10.44 -18.99
N PHE A 455 -21.73 9.63 -17.92
CA PHE A 455 -22.16 8.24 -17.97
C PHE A 455 -23.69 8.05 -17.95
N GLN A 456 -24.49 9.12 -17.86
CA GLN A 456 -25.93 9.09 -18.18
C GLN A 456 -26.16 8.99 -19.70
N ASN A 457 -25.23 9.44 -20.52
CA ASN A 457 -25.31 9.27 -21.97
C ASN A 457 -25.19 7.77 -22.32
N PRO A 458 -26.19 7.18 -23.00
CA PRO A 458 -26.16 5.75 -23.35
C PRO A 458 -25.01 5.40 -24.32
N ASN A 459 -24.56 6.36 -25.12
CA ASN A 459 -23.47 6.19 -26.09
C ASN A 459 -22.07 6.34 -25.44
N GLN A 460 -21.97 6.81 -24.18
CA GLN A 460 -20.69 6.91 -23.49
C GLN A 460 -20.07 5.53 -23.34
N GLN A 461 -18.92 5.32 -23.92
CA GLN A 461 -18.18 4.08 -23.78
C GLN A 461 -17.55 3.96 -22.39
N LEU A 462 -17.35 2.74 -21.91
CA LEU A 462 -16.54 2.48 -20.73
C LEU A 462 -15.11 2.96 -20.98
N LEU A 463 -14.52 3.62 -19.99
CA LEU A 463 -13.17 4.14 -20.05
C LEU A 463 -12.23 3.25 -19.24
N ASP A 464 -10.96 3.25 -19.61
CA ASP A 464 -9.91 2.55 -18.89
C ASP A 464 -9.66 3.20 -17.50
N ASN A 465 -9.50 2.39 -16.45
CA ASN A 465 -9.24 2.84 -15.08
C ASN A 465 -7.92 3.62 -14.94
N ASP A 466 -6.96 3.44 -15.85
CA ASP A 466 -5.67 4.14 -15.86
C ASP A 466 -5.69 5.44 -16.65
N LEU A 467 -6.82 5.76 -17.32
CA LEU A 467 -6.96 6.99 -18.09
C LEU A 467 -6.94 8.22 -17.17
N LYS A 468 -5.98 9.11 -17.41
CA LYS A 468 -5.86 10.35 -16.64
C LYS A 468 -6.86 11.39 -17.15
N LEU A 469 -7.88 11.65 -16.34
CA LEU A 469 -8.93 12.63 -16.59
C LEU A 469 -8.73 13.88 -15.75
N ASP A 470 -8.94 15.05 -16.34
CA ASP A 470 -8.96 16.36 -15.69
C ASP A 470 -10.34 17.01 -15.82
N ILE A 471 -10.54 18.15 -15.15
CA ILE A 471 -11.75 18.97 -15.28
C ILE A 471 -11.47 20.08 -16.28
N GLU A 472 -12.22 20.08 -17.36
CA GLU A 472 -12.24 21.11 -18.39
C GLU A 472 -13.26 22.19 -18.04
N HIS A 473 -12.90 23.46 -18.28
CA HIS A 473 -13.85 24.57 -18.33
C HIS A 473 -14.23 24.82 -19.79
N ILE A 474 -15.45 24.48 -20.16
CA ILE A 474 -15.93 24.61 -21.57
C ILE A 474 -15.83 26.07 -21.99
N TYR A 475 -16.38 27.00 -21.19
CA TYR A 475 -16.12 28.43 -21.31
C TYR A 475 -14.86 28.76 -20.49
N ALA A 476 -13.81 29.25 -21.16
CA ALA A 476 -12.49 29.42 -20.55
C ALA A 476 -12.45 30.53 -19.50
N LYS A 477 -11.85 30.26 -18.33
CA LYS A 477 -11.76 31.24 -17.23
C LYS A 477 -11.08 32.54 -17.64
N LYS A 478 -9.97 32.49 -18.35
CA LYS A 478 -9.28 33.71 -18.76
C LYS A 478 -10.08 34.54 -19.75
N ARG A 479 -10.90 33.93 -20.57
CA ARG A 479 -11.79 34.67 -21.47
C ARG A 479 -12.73 35.58 -20.69
N ALA A 480 -13.34 35.08 -19.61
CA ALA A 480 -14.22 35.86 -18.75
C ALA A 480 -13.56 37.13 -18.16
N GLN A 481 -12.23 37.12 -18.01
CA GLN A 481 -11.47 38.24 -17.48
C GLN A 481 -11.23 39.35 -18.54
N PHE A 482 -11.27 39.00 -19.84
CA PHE A 482 -10.90 39.94 -20.90
C PHE A 482 -12.08 40.36 -21.81
N SER A 483 -13.08 39.50 -21.98
CA SER A 483 -14.16 39.76 -22.94
C SER A 483 -15.38 40.45 -22.32
N GLY A 484 -15.59 40.30 -21.00
CA GLY A 484 -16.79 40.85 -20.34
C GLY A 484 -18.12 40.22 -20.78
N ASP A 485 -18.09 39.15 -21.59
CA ASP A 485 -19.24 38.50 -22.19
C ASP A 485 -20.05 37.66 -21.17
N LEU A 486 -19.49 37.43 -19.97
CA LEU A 486 -20.13 36.67 -18.88
C LEU A 486 -20.62 37.67 -17.82
N SER A 487 -21.93 37.82 -17.70
CA SER A 487 -22.53 38.77 -16.73
C SER A 487 -22.41 38.24 -15.28
N ASP A 488 -22.45 36.91 -15.09
CA ASP A 488 -22.29 36.25 -13.83
C ASP A 488 -21.05 35.34 -13.82
N THR A 489 -19.99 35.81 -13.19
CA THR A 489 -18.72 35.08 -13.08
C THR A 489 -18.79 33.84 -12.18
N SER A 490 -19.83 33.68 -11.34
CA SER A 490 -20.03 32.48 -10.53
C SER A 490 -20.27 31.24 -11.38
N LEU A 491 -20.83 31.43 -12.58
CA LEU A 491 -21.08 30.36 -13.56
C LEU A 491 -19.81 29.66 -14.05
N LEU A 492 -18.65 30.29 -13.91
CA LEU A 492 -17.37 29.62 -14.22
C LEU A 492 -17.14 28.37 -13.35
N GLU A 493 -17.66 28.36 -12.13
CA GLU A 493 -17.52 27.23 -11.20
C GLU A 493 -18.80 26.38 -11.13
N SER A 494 -19.78 26.59 -12.00
CA SER A 494 -20.98 25.76 -12.09
C SER A 494 -20.71 24.44 -12.82
N LEU A 495 -21.54 23.43 -12.59
CA LEU A 495 -21.52 22.16 -13.33
C LEU A 495 -21.79 22.39 -14.82
N GLY A 496 -22.61 23.40 -15.15
CA GLY A 496 -22.93 23.75 -16.52
C GLY A 496 -21.73 24.12 -17.37
N ASN A 497 -20.70 24.69 -16.76
CA ASN A 497 -19.46 25.08 -17.44
C ASN A 497 -18.36 24.02 -17.44
N LYS A 498 -18.58 22.87 -16.82
CA LYS A 498 -17.49 21.88 -16.62
C LYS A 498 -17.80 20.54 -17.25
N ALA A 499 -16.75 19.86 -17.70
CA ALA A 499 -16.80 18.48 -18.17
C ALA A 499 -15.53 17.73 -17.76
N PHE A 500 -15.54 16.40 -17.77
CA PHE A 500 -14.28 15.67 -17.72
C PHE A 500 -13.63 15.66 -19.11
N LEU A 501 -12.31 15.72 -19.15
CA LEU A 501 -11.54 15.63 -20.38
C LEU A 501 -10.22 14.90 -20.11
N GLU A 502 -9.71 14.17 -21.09
CA GLU A 502 -8.40 13.54 -21.01
C GLU A 502 -7.32 14.60 -20.79
N LYS A 503 -6.43 14.35 -19.83
CA LYS A 503 -5.40 15.32 -19.42
C LYS A 503 -4.60 15.88 -20.61
N ARG A 504 -4.25 15.03 -21.59
CA ARG A 504 -3.49 15.45 -22.77
C ARG A 504 -4.27 16.43 -23.67
N ILE A 505 -5.58 16.20 -23.83
CA ILE A 505 -6.45 17.08 -24.62
C ILE A 505 -6.70 18.36 -23.83
N ASN A 506 -6.95 18.26 -22.51
CA ASN A 506 -7.20 19.40 -21.63
C ASN A 506 -6.03 20.41 -21.63
N VAL A 507 -4.79 19.92 -21.53
CA VAL A 507 -3.59 20.78 -21.60
C VAL A 507 -3.51 21.53 -22.92
N ARG A 508 -3.90 20.90 -24.05
CA ARG A 508 -3.93 21.54 -25.36
C ARG A 508 -5.09 22.52 -25.52
N ALA A 509 -6.24 22.19 -24.92
CA ALA A 509 -7.43 23.05 -24.97
C ALA A 509 -7.22 24.36 -24.20
N SER A 510 -6.43 24.32 -23.10
CA SER A 510 -6.03 25.48 -22.34
C SER A 510 -7.16 26.52 -22.16
N ASP A 511 -6.88 27.78 -22.39
CA ASP A 511 -7.85 28.91 -22.30
C ASP A 511 -8.40 29.36 -23.67
N TYR A 512 -8.38 28.47 -24.66
CA TYR A 512 -8.91 28.81 -25.99
C TYR A 512 -10.42 29.08 -25.97
N GLN A 513 -10.89 29.84 -26.95
CA GLN A 513 -12.33 30.02 -27.21
C GLN A 513 -12.95 28.67 -27.60
N PHE A 514 -14.27 28.53 -27.35
CA PHE A 514 -14.98 27.29 -27.62
C PHE A 514 -14.85 26.81 -29.06
N ALA A 515 -14.88 27.72 -30.05
CA ALA A 515 -14.65 27.38 -31.44
C ALA A 515 -13.33 26.63 -31.70
N ALA A 516 -12.26 26.98 -30.98
CA ALA A 516 -10.98 26.27 -31.06
C ALA A 516 -10.98 24.98 -30.23
N LYS A 517 -11.58 24.98 -29.03
CA LYS A 517 -11.70 23.81 -28.18
C LYS A 517 -12.49 22.68 -28.85
N ARG A 518 -13.59 23.00 -29.54
CA ARG A 518 -14.40 21.99 -30.25
C ARG A 518 -13.60 21.22 -31.30
N ALA A 519 -12.68 21.88 -31.99
CA ALA A 519 -11.79 21.21 -32.93
C ALA A 519 -10.89 20.20 -32.21
N LEU A 520 -10.35 20.59 -31.05
CA LEU A 520 -9.53 19.67 -30.22
C LEU A 520 -10.34 18.50 -29.69
N TYR A 521 -11.60 18.70 -29.27
CA TYR A 521 -12.47 17.63 -28.82
C TYR A 521 -12.74 16.59 -29.90
N ARG A 522 -12.88 17.04 -31.18
CA ARG A 522 -13.05 16.19 -32.35
C ARG A 522 -11.76 15.60 -32.91
N GLY A 523 -10.60 16.00 -32.37
CA GLY A 523 -9.30 15.60 -32.90
C GLY A 523 -8.94 16.27 -34.23
N ASP A 524 -9.60 17.38 -34.57
CA ASP A 524 -9.29 18.16 -35.77
C ASP A 524 -7.99 18.95 -35.52
N SER A 525 -7.05 18.87 -36.42
CA SER A 525 -5.85 19.71 -36.41
C SER A 525 -5.80 20.54 -37.67
N GLY A 526 -5.48 21.83 -37.54
CA GLY A 526 -5.36 22.76 -38.69
C GLY A 526 -4.27 22.38 -39.70
N ASP A 527 -3.44 21.38 -39.39
CA ASP A 527 -2.37 20.82 -40.20
C ASP A 527 -2.79 19.55 -40.98
N GLY A 528 -4.08 19.19 -40.94
CA GLY A 528 -4.62 18.01 -41.64
C GLY A 528 -4.25 16.66 -41.02
N LYS A 529 -3.53 16.63 -39.89
CA LYS A 529 -3.21 15.41 -39.15
C LYS A 529 -4.33 15.06 -38.18
N LYS A 530 -4.86 13.84 -38.23
CA LYS A 530 -5.81 13.35 -37.22
C LYS A 530 -5.09 13.24 -35.86
N ARG A 531 -5.68 13.87 -34.86
CA ARG A 531 -5.24 13.77 -33.45
C ARG A 531 -6.22 12.92 -32.63
N GLU A 532 -5.85 12.67 -31.37
CA GLU A 532 -6.70 11.97 -30.42
C GLU A 532 -8.03 12.72 -30.23
N VAL A 533 -9.13 12.01 -30.41
CA VAL A 533 -10.51 12.48 -30.18
C VAL A 533 -10.83 12.25 -28.71
N THR A 534 -11.58 13.14 -28.08
CA THR A 534 -12.02 12.89 -26.70
C THR A 534 -12.93 11.67 -26.63
N LYS A 535 -12.82 10.91 -25.56
CA LYS A 535 -13.73 9.81 -25.21
C LYS A 535 -14.98 10.28 -24.46
N ASN A 536 -15.10 11.59 -24.18
CA ASN A 536 -16.30 12.17 -23.61
C ASN A 536 -17.34 12.40 -24.69
N GLN A 537 -18.34 11.52 -24.75
CA GLN A 537 -19.37 11.54 -25.78
C GLN A 537 -20.20 12.83 -25.78
N GLU A 538 -20.50 13.38 -24.58
CA GLU A 538 -21.22 14.64 -24.45
C GLU A 538 -20.45 15.80 -25.07
N LEU A 539 -19.13 15.90 -24.86
CA LEU A 539 -18.31 16.96 -25.44
C LEU A 539 -18.24 16.84 -26.97
N ILE A 540 -18.23 15.63 -27.52
CA ILE A 540 -18.31 15.40 -28.98
C ILE A 540 -19.64 15.93 -29.51
N GLU A 541 -20.76 15.59 -28.86
CA GLU A 541 -22.10 16.05 -29.26
C GLU A 541 -22.20 17.57 -29.17
N LEU A 542 -21.69 18.18 -28.11
CA LEU A 542 -21.65 19.63 -27.95
C LEU A 542 -20.83 20.32 -29.05
N ALA A 543 -19.63 19.78 -29.34
CA ALA A 543 -18.73 20.28 -30.37
C ALA A 543 -19.31 20.20 -31.78
N ASN A 544 -20.22 19.27 -32.05
CA ASN A 544 -20.90 19.10 -33.31
C ASN A 544 -22.16 19.97 -33.43
N LYS A 545 -22.75 20.40 -32.32
CA LYS A 545 -24.03 21.14 -32.30
C LYS A 545 -23.85 22.63 -32.50
N SER A 546 -22.79 23.24 -31.97
CA SER A 546 -22.63 24.70 -31.98
C SER A 546 -21.18 25.11 -32.13
N ASP A 547 -20.97 26.32 -32.65
CA ASP A 547 -19.66 26.99 -32.76
C ASP A 547 -19.35 27.85 -31.53
N GLU A 548 -20.38 28.18 -30.76
CA GLU A 548 -20.30 29.01 -29.57
C GLU A 548 -20.81 28.25 -28.32
N PHE A 549 -20.32 28.66 -27.19
CA PHE A 549 -20.78 28.23 -25.88
C PHE A 549 -20.87 29.47 -24.99
N THR A 550 -22.10 29.86 -24.66
CA THR A 550 -22.44 31.13 -24.01
C THR A 550 -22.89 30.96 -22.59
N GLU A 551 -23.13 32.07 -21.87
CA GLU A 551 -23.75 32.08 -20.54
C GLU A 551 -25.08 31.32 -20.51
N THR A 552 -25.90 31.50 -21.54
CA THR A 552 -27.19 30.81 -21.67
C THR A 552 -26.99 29.29 -21.77
N ASP A 553 -26.00 28.84 -22.51
CA ASP A 553 -25.70 27.41 -22.66
C ASP A 553 -25.23 26.81 -21.35
N ILE A 554 -24.44 27.57 -20.55
CA ILE A 554 -23.99 27.15 -19.21
C ILE A 554 -25.20 26.92 -18.31
N LYS A 555 -26.14 27.89 -18.24
CA LYS A 555 -27.33 27.79 -17.37
C LYS A 555 -28.23 26.62 -17.79
N ILE A 556 -28.57 26.52 -19.09
CA ILE A 556 -29.39 25.43 -19.63
C ILE A 556 -28.77 24.07 -19.31
N ARG A 557 -27.44 23.93 -19.45
CA ARG A 557 -26.74 22.68 -19.20
C ARG A 557 -26.70 22.36 -17.69
N GLU A 558 -26.52 23.36 -16.83
CA GLU A 558 -26.54 23.21 -15.39
C GLU A 558 -27.91 22.71 -14.92
N ASP A 559 -28.99 23.36 -15.33
CA ASP A 559 -30.36 22.95 -15.00
C ASP A 559 -30.62 21.51 -15.44
N LYS A 560 -30.21 21.16 -16.65
CA LYS A 560 -30.36 19.80 -17.17
C LYS A 560 -29.60 18.76 -16.33
N ILE A 561 -28.37 19.06 -15.87
CA ILE A 561 -27.59 18.17 -15.02
C ILE A 561 -28.29 18.00 -13.67
N ILE A 562 -28.74 19.09 -13.06
CA ILE A 562 -29.37 19.08 -11.74
C ILE A 562 -30.71 18.33 -11.79
N ASP A 563 -31.58 18.64 -12.75
CA ASP A 563 -32.88 17.97 -12.90
C ASP A 563 -32.71 16.47 -13.15
N SER A 564 -31.77 16.10 -14.04
CA SER A 564 -31.45 14.67 -14.27
C SER A 564 -30.95 13.98 -13.01
N PHE A 565 -30.16 14.68 -12.17
CA PHE A 565 -29.69 14.11 -10.92
C PHE A 565 -30.80 13.95 -9.89
N LEU A 566 -31.70 14.92 -9.78
CA LEU A 566 -32.88 14.83 -8.90
C LEU A 566 -33.82 13.70 -9.34
N ASP A 567 -34.05 13.51 -10.63
CA ASP A 567 -34.87 12.41 -11.15
C ASP A 567 -34.19 11.05 -10.93
N TYR A 568 -32.86 11.00 -11.06
CA TYR A 568 -32.08 9.83 -10.68
C TYR A 568 -32.23 9.47 -9.19
N LEU A 569 -32.21 10.46 -8.30
CA LEU A 569 -32.44 10.25 -6.87
C LEU A 569 -33.86 9.78 -6.56
N ALA A 570 -34.86 10.33 -7.25
CA ALA A 570 -36.27 9.91 -7.12
C ALA A 570 -36.45 8.45 -7.54
N SER A 571 -35.86 8.06 -8.68
CA SER A 571 -35.89 6.68 -9.19
C SER A 571 -35.24 5.69 -8.22
N ASN A 572 -34.23 6.13 -7.47
CA ASN A 572 -33.53 5.35 -6.45
C ASN A 572 -34.15 5.46 -5.04
N ARG A 573 -35.32 6.09 -4.89
CA ARG A 573 -36.07 6.27 -3.62
C ARG A 573 -35.26 7.02 -2.56
N LEU A 574 -34.41 7.97 -2.97
CA LEU A 574 -33.57 8.77 -2.08
C LEU A 574 -34.18 10.14 -1.76
N LEU A 575 -35.31 10.51 -2.37
CA LEU A 575 -36.06 11.72 -2.07
C LEU A 575 -37.24 11.41 -1.15
N LYS A 576 -37.61 12.44 -0.31
CA LYS A 576 -38.83 12.44 0.50
C LYS A 576 -40.00 12.91 -0.31
#